data_da49ff5466e96b826f4385325f3727a0
#
_entry.id   da49ff5466e96b826f4385325f3727a0
#
_cell.length_a   1.000
_cell.length_b   1.000
_cell.length_c   1.000
_cell.angle_alpha   90.00
_cell.angle_beta   90.00
_cell.angle_gamma   90.00
#
_symmetry.space_group_name_H-M   'P 1'
#
loop_
_entity.id
_entity.type
_entity.pdbx_description
1 polymer ?
#
loop_
_entity_poly.entity_id
_entity_poly.type
_entity_poly.pdbx_seq_one_letter_code
_entity_poly.pdbx_strand_id
1 'polypeptide(L)'
;MARKKIALIGSGQIGGTLAHLIGLKELGDVVMFDIMEGIPQGKSLDIAESSPVEGFDAKYAGTNAYEGIEGADVCIVTAGVPRKAGMSRDDLLSINLKVMDQVGAGIKKYAPNAFVICITNPLDAMVWALQKCCGLPKNMVVGMAGVLDSARFRYFLADEFDVSVKDVTAMTLGGHGDDMVPLVRYSTVGGVPLPDLVRMGWTTQARLDAIVERTRKGGGEIVALLKAGSAFYAPASSAVAMAESYLKDKKRLLPCAAYLSGQYGVKDMYVGVPVVIGAKGVERVMELEFNASEREMFDKSVTAVRTLVEACQKIAPTLGK
;
A
#
# COMPACT_ATOMS: atom_id res chain seq x y z
N MET A 1 16.72 21.18 12.32
CA MET A 1 15.88 21.06 11.11
C MET A 1 14.43 20.97 11.58
N ALA A 2 13.47 21.51 10.83
CA ALA A 2 12.05 21.33 11.12
C ALA A 2 11.70 19.82 11.01
N ARG A 3 10.74 19.36 11.84
CA ARG A 3 10.21 18.00 11.71
C ARG A 3 9.56 17.82 10.35
N LYS A 4 9.59 16.61 9.82
CA LYS A 4 8.88 16.25 8.60
C LYS A 4 7.37 16.33 8.82
N LYS A 5 6.62 16.73 7.79
CA LYS A 5 5.15 16.82 7.83
C LYS A 5 4.54 15.68 7.02
N ILE A 6 3.66 14.91 7.65
CA ILE A 6 3.00 13.76 7.06
C ILE A 6 1.49 14.02 7.03
N ALA A 7 0.91 14.07 5.85
CA ALA A 7 -0.52 14.25 5.67
C ALA A 7 -1.22 12.89 5.44
N LEU A 8 -2.23 12.61 6.25
CA LEU A 8 -3.07 11.42 6.14
C LEU A 8 -4.42 11.83 5.56
N ILE A 9 -4.68 11.45 4.32
CA ILE A 9 -5.89 11.82 3.59
C ILE A 9 -6.88 10.66 3.69
N GLY A 10 -7.84 10.83 4.60
CA GLY A 10 -8.76 9.82 5.11
C GLY A 10 -8.44 9.49 6.57
N SER A 11 -9.35 9.83 7.49
CA SER A 11 -9.19 9.64 8.95
C SER A 11 -10.01 8.46 9.47
N GLY A 12 -10.25 7.44 8.63
CA GLY A 12 -10.91 6.19 9.02
C GLY A 12 -10.05 5.33 9.96
N GLN A 13 -10.26 4.02 9.98
CA GLN A 13 -9.49 3.10 10.84
C GLN A 13 -8.01 3.04 10.43
N ILE A 14 -7.73 2.93 9.12
CA ILE A 14 -6.35 2.94 8.64
C ILE A 14 -5.68 4.29 8.97
N GLY A 15 -6.37 5.42 8.73
CA GLY A 15 -5.82 6.76 9.00
C GLY A 15 -5.44 6.97 10.48
N GLY A 16 -6.32 6.56 11.42
CA GLY A 16 -6.01 6.62 12.85
C GLY A 16 -4.82 5.72 13.24
N THR A 17 -4.78 4.49 12.71
CA THR A 17 -3.67 3.56 12.98
C THR A 17 -2.34 4.09 12.41
N LEU A 18 -2.36 4.66 11.18
CA LEU A 18 -1.20 5.34 10.59
C LEU A 18 -0.68 6.45 11.50
N ALA A 19 -1.59 7.34 11.94
CA ALA A 19 -1.24 8.47 12.78
C ALA A 19 -0.53 8.02 14.06
N HIS A 20 -1.08 7.05 14.77
CA HIS A 20 -0.49 6.49 15.98
C HIS A 20 0.88 5.86 15.72
N LEU A 21 1.02 5.01 14.70
CA LEU A 21 2.29 4.38 14.35
C LEU A 21 3.38 5.40 13.94
N ILE A 22 3.00 6.50 13.27
CA ILE A 22 3.93 7.58 12.90
C ILE A 22 4.47 8.27 14.15
N GLY A 23 3.62 8.51 15.16
CA GLY A 23 4.04 9.04 16.46
C GLY A 23 5.01 8.12 17.16
N LEU A 24 4.63 6.87 17.39
CA LEU A 24 5.48 5.86 18.05
C LEU A 24 6.86 5.68 17.37
N LYS A 25 6.95 5.92 16.07
CA LYS A 25 8.21 5.85 15.30
C LYS A 25 8.92 7.19 15.15
N GLU A 26 8.34 8.26 15.68
CA GLU A 26 8.84 9.65 15.61
C GLU A 26 9.24 10.06 14.19
N LEU A 27 8.38 9.74 13.20
CA LEU A 27 8.68 10.01 11.80
C LEU A 27 8.47 11.47 11.40
N GLY A 28 7.62 12.21 12.13
CA GLY A 28 7.31 13.60 11.86
C GLY A 28 5.99 14.05 12.50
N ASP A 29 5.61 15.30 12.22
CA ASP A 29 4.34 15.86 12.62
C ASP A 29 3.22 15.38 11.67
N VAL A 30 2.02 15.16 12.19
CA VAL A 30 0.91 14.53 11.46
C VAL A 30 -0.23 15.52 11.27
N VAL A 31 -0.73 15.62 10.03
CA VAL A 31 -1.99 16.27 9.72
C VAL A 31 -2.97 15.22 9.20
N MET A 32 -4.07 15.06 9.91
CA MET A 32 -5.18 14.19 9.51
C MET A 32 -6.23 15.01 8.77
N PHE A 33 -6.54 14.61 7.54
CA PHE A 33 -7.61 15.23 6.72
C PHE A 33 -8.76 14.25 6.53
N ASP A 34 -9.99 14.73 6.72
CA ASP A 34 -11.19 13.98 6.32
C ASP A 34 -12.31 14.99 5.95
N ILE A 35 -13.23 14.57 5.09
CA ILE A 35 -14.42 15.35 4.76
C ILE A 35 -15.46 15.36 5.90
N MET A 36 -15.41 14.37 6.79
CA MET A 36 -16.31 14.25 7.93
C MET A 36 -15.83 15.16 9.07
N GLU A 37 -16.59 16.19 9.33
CA GLU A 37 -16.30 17.16 10.40
C GLU A 37 -16.18 16.48 11.77
N GLY A 38 -15.21 16.90 12.57
CA GLY A 38 -14.94 16.37 13.90
C GLY A 38 -14.10 15.09 13.93
N ILE A 39 -14.16 14.25 12.91
CA ILE A 39 -13.42 12.96 12.89
C ILE A 39 -11.89 13.17 12.90
N PRO A 40 -11.30 13.96 12.00
CA PRO A 40 -9.85 14.17 12.02
C PRO A 40 -9.39 14.93 13.27
N GLN A 41 -10.19 15.88 13.77
CA GLN A 41 -9.87 16.64 14.97
C GLN A 41 -9.88 15.75 16.23
N GLY A 42 -10.96 14.99 16.41
CA GLY A 42 -11.10 14.09 17.56
C GLY A 42 -10.01 13.04 17.62
N LYS A 43 -9.70 12.36 16.50
CA LYS A 43 -8.61 11.36 16.46
C LYS A 43 -7.24 11.98 16.66
N SER A 44 -6.99 13.17 16.09
CA SER A 44 -5.72 13.88 16.30
C SER A 44 -5.50 14.24 17.76
N LEU A 45 -6.57 14.69 18.45
CA LEU A 45 -6.50 15.02 19.86
C LEU A 45 -6.26 13.78 20.73
N ASP A 46 -7.01 12.71 20.54
CA ASP A 46 -6.89 11.46 21.27
C ASP A 46 -5.47 10.87 21.14
N ILE A 47 -4.91 10.85 19.91
CA ILE A 47 -3.53 10.37 19.69
C ILE A 47 -2.51 11.34 20.33
N ALA A 48 -2.73 12.66 20.26
CA ALA A 48 -1.86 13.62 20.91
C ALA A 48 -1.86 13.44 22.44
N GLU A 49 -3.00 13.13 23.04
CA GLU A 49 -3.11 12.84 24.48
C GLU A 49 -2.41 11.55 24.90
N SER A 50 -2.19 10.59 23.98
CA SER A 50 -1.37 9.41 24.26
C SER A 50 0.14 9.70 24.31
N SER A 51 0.59 10.81 23.72
CA SER A 51 2.02 11.11 23.59
C SER A 51 2.79 11.22 24.91
N PRO A 52 2.23 11.78 26.01
CA PRO A 52 2.93 11.80 27.31
C PRO A 52 3.13 10.41 27.92
N VAL A 53 2.28 9.44 27.56
CA VAL A 53 2.37 8.05 28.06
C VAL A 53 3.36 7.25 27.21
N GLU A 54 3.30 7.41 25.89
CA GLU A 54 4.13 6.68 24.94
C GLU A 54 5.53 7.30 24.74
N GLY A 55 5.71 8.57 25.10
CA GLY A 55 7.01 9.25 25.05
C GLY A 55 7.42 9.76 23.70
N PHE A 56 6.49 10.20 22.85
CA PHE A 56 6.80 10.85 21.56
C PHE A 56 6.34 12.30 21.51
N ASP A 57 7.05 13.16 20.72
CA ASP A 57 6.83 14.61 20.66
C ASP A 57 6.21 15.09 19.33
N ALA A 58 5.67 14.21 18.50
CA ALA A 58 5.03 14.57 17.24
C ALA A 58 3.79 15.46 17.50
N LYS A 59 3.63 16.50 16.68
CA LYS A 59 2.42 17.35 16.69
C LYS A 59 1.33 16.73 15.83
N TYR A 60 0.08 16.85 16.28
CA TYR A 60 -1.08 16.36 15.57
C TYR A 60 -2.06 17.49 15.29
N ALA A 61 -2.62 17.53 14.09
CA ALA A 61 -3.68 18.44 13.71
C ALA A 61 -4.74 17.71 12.86
N GLY A 62 -6.01 17.97 13.12
CA GLY A 62 -7.13 17.52 12.30
C GLY A 62 -7.68 18.65 11.45
N THR A 63 -8.02 18.41 10.19
CA THR A 63 -8.56 19.41 9.27
C THR A 63 -9.60 18.82 8.32
N ASN A 64 -10.54 19.65 7.89
CA ASN A 64 -11.51 19.35 6.83
C ASN A 64 -11.21 20.15 5.54
N ALA A 65 -10.11 20.90 5.53
CA ALA A 65 -9.68 21.70 4.40
C ALA A 65 -8.30 21.27 3.90
N TYR A 66 -8.13 21.22 2.56
CA TYR A 66 -6.84 20.79 1.96
C TYR A 66 -5.69 21.75 2.26
N GLU A 67 -5.95 23.01 2.63
CA GLU A 67 -4.92 23.95 3.10
C GLU A 67 -4.10 23.37 4.26
N GLY A 68 -4.72 22.55 5.10
CA GLY A 68 -4.05 21.91 6.22
C GLY A 68 -2.88 21.01 5.81
N ILE A 69 -2.89 20.43 4.60
CA ILE A 69 -1.80 19.57 4.12
C ILE A 69 -0.66 20.35 3.45
N GLU A 70 -0.72 21.67 3.40
CA GLU A 70 0.29 22.48 2.72
C GLU A 70 1.71 22.15 3.19
N GLY A 71 2.60 21.96 2.22
CA GLY A 71 4.01 21.66 2.47
C GLY A 71 4.29 20.27 3.06
N ALA A 72 3.35 19.32 2.99
CA ALA A 72 3.60 17.96 3.45
C ALA A 72 4.74 17.28 2.66
N ASP A 73 5.65 16.61 3.38
CA ASP A 73 6.73 15.78 2.79
C ASP A 73 6.18 14.44 2.26
N VAL A 74 5.16 13.89 2.94
CA VAL A 74 4.50 12.63 2.57
C VAL A 74 3.00 12.79 2.65
N CYS A 75 2.28 12.29 1.65
CA CYS A 75 0.83 12.14 1.67
C CYS A 75 0.46 10.65 1.62
N ILE A 76 -0.28 10.14 2.61
CA ILE A 76 -0.80 8.78 2.60
C ILE A 76 -2.30 8.83 2.40
N VAL A 77 -2.77 8.25 1.29
CA VAL A 77 -4.16 8.35 0.83
C VAL A 77 -4.92 7.08 1.15
N THR A 78 -5.86 7.19 2.07
CA THR A 78 -6.82 6.11 2.43
C THR A 78 -8.26 6.52 2.12
N ALA A 79 -8.46 7.74 1.63
CA ALA A 79 -9.77 8.28 1.27
C ALA A 79 -10.43 7.43 0.17
N GLY A 80 -11.70 7.13 0.34
CA GLY A 80 -12.50 6.32 -0.57
C GLY A 80 -13.52 5.49 0.18
N VAL A 81 -14.43 4.88 -0.55
CA VAL A 81 -15.43 3.98 0.03
C VAL A 81 -15.02 2.53 -0.12
N PRO A 82 -15.21 1.69 0.91
CA PRO A 82 -15.06 0.25 0.77
C PRO A 82 -16.23 -0.32 -0.03
N ARG A 83 -16.02 -1.49 -0.66
CA ARG A 83 -17.11 -2.19 -1.33
C ARG A 83 -18.19 -2.58 -0.34
N LYS A 84 -19.44 -2.22 -0.63
CA LYS A 84 -20.60 -2.58 0.17
C LYS A 84 -21.38 -3.71 -0.49
N ALA A 85 -22.19 -4.43 0.29
CA ALA A 85 -23.11 -5.44 -0.25
C ALA A 85 -24.06 -4.79 -1.28
N GLY A 86 -24.24 -5.46 -2.43
CA GLY A 86 -25.06 -4.95 -3.54
C GLY A 86 -24.38 -3.94 -4.46
N MET A 87 -23.16 -3.47 -4.14
CA MET A 87 -22.42 -2.55 -5.00
C MET A 87 -21.68 -3.31 -6.10
N SER A 88 -21.89 -2.92 -7.35
CA SER A 88 -21.14 -3.45 -8.48
C SER A 88 -19.67 -2.96 -8.43
N ARG A 89 -18.82 -3.59 -9.25
CA ARG A 89 -17.42 -3.16 -9.42
C ARG A 89 -17.36 -1.75 -10.03
N ASP A 90 -18.19 -1.49 -11.02
CA ASP A 90 -18.19 -0.21 -11.75
C ASP A 90 -18.72 0.94 -10.87
N ASP A 91 -19.69 0.68 -9.99
CA ASP A 91 -20.14 1.65 -9.00
C ASP A 91 -18.99 2.05 -8.08
N LEU A 92 -18.26 1.07 -7.55
CA LEU A 92 -17.12 1.32 -6.67
C LEU A 92 -16.02 2.13 -7.38
N LEU A 93 -15.69 1.76 -8.63
CA LEU A 93 -14.73 2.49 -9.45
C LEU A 93 -15.19 3.93 -9.67
N SER A 94 -16.45 4.13 -10.08
CA SER A 94 -17.01 5.46 -10.34
C SER A 94 -16.95 6.39 -9.13
N ILE A 95 -17.27 5.87 -7.95
CA ILE A 95 -17.21 6.65 -6.70
C ILE A 95 -15.76 6.98 -6.35
N ASN A 96 -14.88 5.99 -6.33
CA ASN A 96 -13.50 6.19 -5.91
C ASN A 96 -12.68 7.00 -6.92
N LEU A 97 -13.00 6.97 -8.22
CA LEU A 97 -12.40 7.88 -9.21
C LEU A 97 -12.68 9.35 -8.91
N LYS A 98 -13.93 9.69 -8.50
CA LYS A 98 -14.28 11.06 -8.07
C LYS A 98 -13.51 11.47 -6.82
N VAL A 99 -13.30 10.54 -5.89
CA VAL A 99 -12.48 10.79 -4.70
C VAL A 99 -11.02 11.03 -5.10
N MET A 100 -10.46 10.21 -6.00
CA MET A 100 -9.08 10.41 -6.48
C MET A 100 -8.90 11.74 -7.22
N ASP A 101 -9.90 12.20 -7.94
CA ASP A 101 -9.88 13.51 -8.60
C ASP A 101 -9.78 14.65 -7.59
N GLN A 102 -10.64 14.67 -6.57
CA GLN A 102 -10.62 15.67 -5.50
C GLN A 102 -9.32 15.64 -4.69
N VAL A 103 -8.87 14.44 -4.28
CA VAL A 103 -7.63 14.24 -3.53
C VAL A 103 -6.42 14.66 -4.35
N GLY A 104 -6.38 14.25 -5.63
CA GLY A 104 -5.30 14.61 -6.54
C GLY A 104 -5.18 16.11 -6.75
N ALA A 105 -6.30 16.80 -6.95
CA ALA A 105 -6.33 18.26 -7.06
C ALA A 105 -5.82 18.95 -5.77
N GLY A 106 -6.22 18.46 -4.60
CA GLY A 106 -5.75 18.94 -3.30
C GLY A 106 -4.23 18.77 -3.13
N ILE A 107 -3.70 17.56 -3.41
CA ILE A 107 -2.26 17.28 -3.35
C ILE A 107 -1.49 18.17 -4.33
N LYS A 108 -1.95 18.27 -5.59
CA LYS A 108 -1.33 19.11 -6.62
C LYS A 108 -1.17 20.56 -6.16
N LYS A 109 -2.20 21.10 -5.50
CA LYS A 109 -2.23 22.51 -5.07
C LYS A 109 -1.39 22.75 -3.82
N TYR A 110 -1.49 21.89 -2.81
CA TYR A 110 -0.97 22.18 -1.47
C TYR A 110 0.27 21.35 -1.10
N ALA A 111 0.51 20.21 -1.72
CA ALA A 111 1.65 19.35 -1.44
C ALA A 111 2.33 18.83 -2.73
N PRO A 112 2.71 19.72 -3.69
CA PRO A 112 3.20 19.32 -5.01
C PRO A 112 4.54 18.59 -5.01
N ASN A 113 5.26 18.58 -3.90
CA ASN A 113 6.57 17.92 -3.74
C ASN A 113 6.49 16.69 -2.85
N ALA A 114 5.30 16.29 -2.39
CA ALA A 114 5.13 15.16 -1.48
C ALA A 114 5.41 13.81 -2.16
N PHE A 115 5.96 12.87 -1.41
CA PHE A 115 5.90 11.46 -1.76
C PHE A 115 4.51 10.93 -1.41
N VAL A 116 3.81 10.36 -2.40
CA VAL A 116 2.40 9.96 -2.27
C VAL A 116 2.28 8.45 -2.22
N ILE A 117 1.67 7.93 -1.16
CA ILE A 117 1.38 6.51 -0.97
C ILE A 117 -0.13 6.31 -1.03
N CYS A 118 -0.62 5.61 -2.05
CA CYS A 118 -2.03 5.25 -2.20
C CYS A 118 -2.33 3.92 -1.52
N ILE A 119 -3.43 3.86 -0.73
CA ILE A 119 -3.95 2.63 -0.10
C ILE A 119 -5.38 2.34 -0.59
N THR A 120 -6.06 3.32 -1.17
CA THR A 120 -7.45 3.21 -1.62
C THR A 120 -7.63 2.09 -2.63
N ASN A 121 -8.68 1.26 -2.43
CA ASN A 121 -9.01 0.14 -3.31
C ASN A 121 -10.09 0.52 -4.37
N PRO A 122 -10.06 -0.16 -5.56
CA PRO A 122 -9.08 -1.16 -6.00
C PRO A 122 -7.73 -0.51 -6.29
N LEU A 123 -6.70 -0.95 -5.56
CA LEU A 123 -5.44 -0.23 -5.42
C LEU A 123 -4.78 0.14 -6.74
N ASP A 124 -4.58 -0.84 -7.63
CA ASP A 124 -3.81 -0.64 -8.87
C ASP A 124 -4.45 0.40 -9.79
N ALA A 125 -5.80 0.43 -9.82
CA ALA A 125 -6.56 1.44 -10.54
C ALA A 125 -6.54 2.80 -9.83
N MET A 126 -6.63 2.83 -8.51
CA MET A 126 -6.68 4.09 -7.75
C MET A 126 -5.33 4.79 -7.69
N VAL A 127 -4.21 4.08 -7.59
CA VAL A 127 -2.88 4.71 -7.67
C VAL A 127 -2.62 5.30 -9.07
N TRP A 128 -3.06 4.61 -10.13
CA TRP A 128 -3.03 5.14 -11.50
C TRP A 128 -3.86 6.42 -11.62
N ALA A 129 -5.11 6.40 -11.14
CA ALA A 129 -6.00 7.54 -11.17
C ALA A 129 -5.45 8.72 -10.37
N LEU A 130 -4.98 8.48 -9.15
CA LEU A 130 -4.41 9.50 -8.27
C LEU A 130 -3.20 10.19 -8.92
N GLN A 131 -2.29 9.42 -9.55
CA GLN A 131 -1.14 10.01 -10.25
C GLN A 131 -1.57 10.88 -11.43
N LYS A 132 -2.60 10.48 -12.17
CA LYS A 132 -3.17 11.30 -13.26
C LYS A 132 -3.73 12.62 -12.73
N CYS A 133 -4.46 12.57 -11.61
CA CYS A 133 -5.12 13.75 -11.03
C CYS A 133 -4.13 14.71 -10.34
N CYS A 134 -3.16 14.19 -9.59
CA CYS A 134 -2.18 15.04 -8.93
C CYS A 134 -1.07 15.55 -9.87
N GLY A 135 -0.79 14.83 -10.97
CA GLY A 135 0.22 15.23 -11.94
C GLY A 135 1.66 15.21 -11.42
N LEU A 136 1.93 14.63 -10.24
CA LEU A 136 3.26 14.51 -9.68
C LEU A 136 4.13 13.55 -10.52
N PRO A 137 5.47 13.63 -10.43
CA PRO A 137 6.36 12.67 -11.07
C PRO A 137 6.01 11.23 -10.69
N LYS A 138 6.07 10.32 -11.65
CA LYS A 138 5.62 8.92 -11.49
C LYS A 138 6.36 8.16 -10.39
N ASN A 139 7.62 8.50 -10.15
CA ASN A 139 8.43 7.94 -9.06
C ASN A 139 8.07 8.50 -7.68
N MET A 140 7.28 9.58 -7.62
CA MET A 140 6.80 10.17 -6.36
C MET A 140 5.40 9.69 -5.97
N VAL A 141 4.77 8.83 -6.78
CA VAL A 141 3.46 8.23 -6.47
C VAL A 141 3.59 6.71 -6.51
N VAL A 142 3.14 6.03 -5.46
CA VAL A 142 3.27 4.59 -5.31
C VAL A 142 2.06 4.00 -4.59
N GLY A 143 1.70 2.75 -4.90
CA GLY A 143 0.63 2.03 -4.22
C GLY A 143 1.16 1.05 -3.16
N MET A 144 0.54 1.04 -1.99
CA MET A 144 0.79 0.06 -0.94
C MET A 144 0.06 -1.24 -1.30
N ALA A 145 0.80 -2.24 -1.73
CA ALA A 145 0.30 -3.54 -2.23
C ALA A 145 1.13 -4.69 -1.68
N GLY A 146 2.15 -5.10 -2.42
CA GLY A 146 2.96 -6.26 -2.12
C GLY A 146 3.68 -6.22 -0.77
N VAL A 147 3.92 -5.04 -0.18
CA VAL A 147 4.44 -4.93 1.20
C VAL A 147 3.49 -5.63 2.19
N LEU A 148 2.18 -5.38 2.08
CA LEU A 148 1.16 -6.03 2.88
C LEU A 148 1.01 -7.51 2.52
N ASP A 149 0.96 -7.83 1.23
CA ASP A 149 0.75 -9.20 0.75
C ASP A 149 1.93 -10.11 1.12
N SER A 150 3.15 -9.58 1.02
CA SER A 150 4.36 -10.26 1.49
C SER A 150 4.39 -10.41 3.01
N ALA A 151 3.87 -9.43 3.77
CA ALA A 151 3.79 -9.54 5.22
C ALA A 151 2.84 -10.67 5.64
N ARG A 152 1.71 -10.86 4.97
CA ARG A 152 0.82 -12.02 5.17
C ARG A 152 1.52 -13.33 4.87
N PHE A 153 2.17 -13.41 3.72
CA PHE A 153 2.91 -14.60 3.31
C PHE A 153 4.01 -14.94 4.32
N ARG A 154 4.79 -13.93 4.77
CA ARG A 154 5.81 -14.10 5.82
C ARG A 154 5.23 -14.61 7.13
N TYR A 155 4.09 -14.08 7.55
CA TYR A 155 3.43 -14.50 8.77
C TYR A 155 3.00 -15.96 8.72
N PHE A 156 2.34 -16.38 7.63
CA PHE A 156 1.90 -17.76 7.46
C PHE A 156 3.07 -18.75 7.31
N LEU A 157 4.18 -18.32 6.69
CA LEU A 157 5.40 -19.12 6.64
C LEU A 157 6.05 -19.24 8.03
N ALA A 158 6.12 -18.15 8.79
CA ALA A 158 6.67 -18.19 10.14
C ALA A 158 5.87 -19.14 11.07
N ASP A 159 4.54 -19.13 10.95
CA ASP A 159 3.63 -20.04 11.64
C ASP A 159 3.84 -21.50 11.22
N GLU A 160 4.00 -21.77 9.91
CA GLU A 160 4.28 -23.11 9.37
C GLU A 160 5.56 -23.72 9.90
N PHE A 161 6.62 -22.90 10.01
CA PHE A 161 7.96 -23.38 10.41
C PHE A 161 8.26 -23.19 11.90
N ASP A 162 7.31 -22.63 12.67
CA ASP A 162 7.47 -22.29 14.09
C ASP A 162 8.74 -21.46 14.36
N VAL A 163 8.92 -20.38 13.58
CA VAL A 163 10.06 -19.47 13.66
C VAL A 163 9.64 -18.02 13.79
N SER A 164 10.56 -17.16 14.20
CA SER A 164 10.34 -15.71 14.21
C SER A 164 10.03 -15.17 12.81
N VAL A 165 9.04 -14.27 12.70
CA VAL A 165 8.75 -13.53 11.46
C VAL A 165 9.96 -12.71 10.96
N LYS A 166 10.96 -12.46 11.82
CA LYS A 166 12.21 -11.77 11.45
C LYS A 166 13.11 -12.62 10.56
N ASP A 167 13.00 -13.94 10.68
CA ASP A 167 13.82 -14.90 9.95
C ASP A 167 13.19 -15.32 8.61
N VAL A 168 11.99 -14.79 8.30
CA VAL A 168 11.29 -15.07 7.05
C VAL A 168 11.40 -13.89 6.10
N THR A 169 11.87 -14.15 4.89
CA THR A 169 11.79 -13.22 3.75
C THR A 169 10.85 -13.79 2.71
N ALA A 170 9.88 -12.99 2.28
CA ALA A 170 8.95 -13.40 1.23
C ALA A 170 8.61 -12.23 0.31
N MET A 171 8.21 -12.56 -0.91
CA MET A 171 7.92 -11.56 -1.93
C MET A 171 6.65 -11.94 -2.68
N THR A 172 5.72 -10.99 -2.76
CA THR A 172 4.47 -11.10 -3.51
C THR A 172 4.39 -9.95 -4.50
N LEU A 173 4.17 -10.26 -5.76
CA LEU A 173 4.13 -9.31 -6.88
C LEU A 173 2.76 -9.30 -7.57
N GLY A 174 2.66 -8.52 -8.66
CA GLY A 174 1.44 -8.41 -9.46
C GLY A 174 0.44 -7.40 -8.90
N GLY A 175 -0.81 -7.47 -9.36
CA GLY A 175 -1.92 -6.66 -8.86
C GLY A 175 -2.30 -7.04 -7.42
N HIS A 176 -2.81 -6.05 -6.68
CA HIS A 176 -3.27 -6.25 -5.31
C HIS A 176 -4.67 -6.86 -5.28
N GLY A 177 -4.77 -8.16 -5.10
CA GLY A 177 -6.03 -8.93 -5.10
C GLY A 177 -5.78 -10.42 -5.29
N ASP A 178 -6.82 -11.16 -5.70
CA ASP A 178 -6.77 -12.63 -5.81
C ASP A 178 -5.75 -13.13 -6.86
N ASP A 179 -5.40 -12.29 -7.84
CA ASP A 179 -4.40 -12.58 -8.88
C ASP A 179 -2.97 -12.18 -8.46
N MET A 180 -2.71 -11.85 -7.18
CA MET A 180 -1.34 -11.62 -6.69
C MET A 180 -0.46 -12.86 -6.86
N VAL A 181 0.84 -12.65 -6.97
CA VAL A 181 1.84 -13.68 -7.28
C VAL A 181 2.84 -13.84 -6.12
N PRO A 182 2.54 -14.68 -5.11
CA PRO A 182 3.53 -15.04 -4.10
C PRO A 182 4.66 -15.85 -4.74
N LEU A 183 5.89 -15.35 -4.66
CA LEU A 183 7.06 -15.97 -5.28
C LEU A 183 7.75 -16.94 -4.30
N VAL A 184 7.34 -18.20 -4.33
CA VAL A 184 7.88 -19.27 -3.47
C VAL A 184 9.39 -19.39 -3.64
N ARG A 185 9.90 -19.37 -4.88
CA ARG A 185 11.33 -19.53 -5.20
C ARG A 185 12.20 -18.38 -4.66
N TYR A 186 11.65 -17.17 -4.53
CA TYR A 186 12.31 -15.99 -3.98
C TYR A 186 12.00 -15.75 -2.49
N SER A 187 11.37 -16.73 -1.82
CA SER A 187 11.03 -16.65 -0.41
C SER A 187 11.88 -17.62 0.39
N THR A 188 12.33 -17.18 1.58
CA THR A 188 13.32 -17.94 2.39
C THR A 188 12.94 -17.92 3.87
N VAL A 189 13.39 -18.96 4.59
CA VAL A 189 13.40 -19.01 6.07
C VAL A 189 14.85 -19.19 6.51
N GLY A 190 15.35 -18.30 7.34
CA GLY A 190 16.77 -18.32 7.75
C GLY A 190 17.75 -18.26 6.58
N GLY A 191 17.36 -17.66 5.45
CA GLY A 191 18.14 -17.61 4.22
C GLY A 191 18.02 -18.87 3.34
N VAL A 192 17.34 -19.94 3.80
CA VAL A 192 17.12 -21.16 3.01
C VAL A 192 15.88 -20.99 2.14
N PRO A 193 15.97 -21.17 0.80
CA PRO A 193 14.82 -21.07 -0.09
C PRO A 193 13.73 -22.10 0.22
N LEU A 194 12.45 -21.71 0.09
CA LEU A 194 11.31 -22.59 0.37
C LEU A 194 11.34 -23.92 -0.41
N PRO A 195 11.75 -23.98 -1.71
CA PRO A 195 11.86 -25.24 -2.42
C PRO A 195 12.90 -26.18 -1.80
N ASP A 196 13.97 -25.63 -1.21
CA ASP A 196 14.99 -26.43 -0.53
C ASP A 196 14.48 -26.98 0.79
N LEU A 197 13.67 -26.23 1.53
CA LEU A 197 13.02 -26.69 2.76
C LEU A 197 12.05 -27.86 2.49
N VAL A 198 11.34 -27.82 1.34
CA VAL A 198 10.52 -28.98 0.89
C VAL A 198 11.43 -30.20 0.63
N ARG A 199 12.53 -30.02 -0.12
CA ARG A 199 13.46 -31.12 -0.43
C ARG A 199 14.10 -31.70 0.84
N MET A 200 14.34 -30.86 1.85
CA MET A 200 14.90 -31.27 3.15
C MET A 200 13.85 -31.88 4.09
N GLY A 201 12.58 -31.90 3.73
CA GLY A 201 11.51 -32.49 4.53
C GLY A 201 11.02 -31.62 5.69
N TRP A 202 11.34 -30.32 5.72
CA TRP A 202 10.86 -29.37 6.74
C TRP A 202 9.40 -28.98 6.57
N THR A 203 8.89 -29.04 5.33
CA THR A 203 7.50 -28.88 4.96
C THR A 203 7.20 -29.68 3.68
N THR A 204 5.98 -29.61 3.17
CA THR A 204 5.58 -30.26 1.91
C THR A 204 5.12 -29.25 0.87
N GLN A 205 5.18 -29.62 -0.42
CA GLN A 205 4.65 -28.76 -1.49
C GLN A 205 3.19 -28.41 -1.25
N ALA A 206 2.37 -29.40 -0.85
CA ALA A 206 0.94 -29.18 -0.57
C ALA A 206 0.67 -28.14 0.53
N ARG A 207 1.51 -28.08 1.57
CA ARG A 207 1.40 -27.08 2.61
C ARG A 207 1.80 -25.68 2.09
N LEU A 208 2.86 -25.59 1.30
CA LEU A 208 3.24 -24.31 0.67
C LEU A 208 2.15 -23.81 -0.28
N ASP A 209 1.55 -24.68 -1.07
CA ASP A 209 0.45 -24.31 -1.97
C ASP A 209 -0.78 -23.81 -1.19
N ALA A 210 -1.09 -24.43 -0.07
CA ALA A 210 -2.17 -23.98 0.84
C ALA A 210 -1.85 -22.60 1.45
N ILE A 211 -0.60 -22.33 1.82
CA ILE A 211 -0.16 -21.04 2.35
C ILE A 211 -0.23 -19.96 1.26
N VAL A 212 0.20 -20.26 0.03
CA VAL A 212 0.08 -19.35 -1.12
C VAL A 212 -1.39 -18.97 -1.36
N GLU A 213 -2.28 -19.96 -1.36
CA GLU A 213 -3.70 -19.72 -1.57
C GLU A 213 -4.34 -18.93 -0.43
N ARG A 214 -3.98 -19.21 0.83
CA ARG A 214 -4.40 -18.42 2.00
C ARG A 214 -3.89 -16.98 1.93
N THR A 215 -2.67 -16.78 1.45
CA THR A 215 -2.10 -15.43 1.24
C THR A 215 -2.95 -14.62 0.28
N ARG A 216 -3.35 -15.20 -0.86
CA ARG A 216 -4.23 -14.56 -1.84
C ARG A 216 -5.57 -14.17 -1.24
N LYS A 217 -6.16 -15.04 -0.43
CA LYS A 217 -7.47 -14.85 0.21
C LYS A 217 -7.43 -14.11 1.55
N GLY A 218 -6.24 -13.75 2.06
CA GLY A 218 -6.07 -13.22 3.41
C GLY A 218 -6.85 -11.93 3.70
N GLY A 219 -7.09 -11.08 2.71
CA GLY A 219 -7.97 -9.92 2.85
C GLY A 219 -9.42 -10.32 3.09
N GLY A 220 -9.93 -11.28 2.31
CA GLY A 220 -11.28 -11.82 2.46
C GLY A 220 -11.49 -12.58 3.77
N GLU A 221 -10.48 -13.35 4.23
CA GLU A 221 -10.50 -14.04 5.54
C GLU A 221 -10.74 -13.04 6.68
N ILE A 222 -10.02 -11.91 6.70
CA ILE A 222 -10.19 -10.88 7.73
C ILE A 222 -11.58 -10.23 7.66
N VAL A 223 -12.07 -9.91 6.45
CA VAL A 223 -13.41 -9.34 6.26
C VAL A 223 -14.50 -10.30 6.79
N ALA A 224 -14.37 -11.60 6.51
CA ALA A 224 -15.31 -12.62 6.97
C ALA A 224 -15.32 -12.71 8.52
N LEU A 225 -14.16 -12.61 9.16
CA LEU A 225 -14.03 -12.64 10.63
C LEU A 225 -14.57 -11.37 11.29
N LEU A 226 -14.25 -10.19 10.74
CA LEU A 226 -14.68 -8.90 11.29
C LEU A 226 -16.17 -8.62 11.08
N LYS A 227 -16.80 -9.26 10.07
CA LYS A 227 -18.20 -9.04 9.65
C LYS A 227 -18.51 -7.62 9.18
N ALA A 228 -17.78 -6.62 9.65
CA ALA A 228 -17.86 -5.21 9.25
C ALA A 228 -16.44 -4.64 9.14
N GLY A 229 -16.17 -3.91 8.05
CA GLY A 229 -14.85 -3.32 7.80
C GLY A 229 -13.88 -4.28 7.11
N SER A 230 -12.60 -3.91 7.13
CA SER A 230 -11.50 -4.65 6.53
C SER A 230 -10.25 -4.53 7.40
N ALA A 231 -9.17 -5.21 7.02
CA ALA A 231 -7.87 -5.05 7.69
C ALA A 231 -7.44 -3.58 7.72
N PHE A 232 -6.87 -3.12 8.84
CA PHE A 232 -6.37 -1.75 8.98
C PHE A 232 -5.03 -1.67 9.73
N TYR A 233 -4.68 -2.61 10.60
CA TYR A 233 -3.38 -2.62 11.28
C TYR A 233 -2.23 -2.92 10.31
N ALA A 234 -2.28 -4.05 9.61
CA ALA A 234 -1.22 -4.46 8.69
C ALA A 234 -1.07 -3.52 7.47
N PRO A 235 -2.15 -3.01 6.85
CA PRO A 235 -2.06 -1.97 5.83
C PRO A 235 -1.37 -0.69 6.32
N ALA A 236 -1.71 -0.22 7.54
CA ALA A 236 -1.08 0.96 8.13
C ALA A 236 0.42 0.72 8.38
N SER A 237 0.80 -0.40 9.00
CA SER A 237 2.20 -0.77 9.21
C SER A 237 2.99 -0.84 7.90
N SER A 238 2.38 -1.37 6.84
CA SER A 238 2.99 -1.48 5.51
C SER A 238 3.26 -0.10 4.90
N ALA A 239 2.30 0.81 4.94
CA ALA A 239 2.47 2.16 4.41
C ALA A 239 3.47 2.99 5.24
N VAL A 240 3.47 2.82 6.57
CA VAL A 240 4.47 3.46 7.44
C VAL A 240 5.88 2.96 7.11
N ALA A 241 6.07 1.67 6.80
CA ALA A 241 7.37 1.16 6.38
C ALA A 241 7.87 1.79 5.06
N MET A 242 6.94 2.08 4.12
CA MET A 242 7.25 2.79 2.87
C MET A 242 7.60 4.26 3.15
N ALA A 243 6.78 4.96 3.96
CA ALA A 243 7.01 6.35 4.34
C ALA A 243 8.35 6.51 5.10
N GLU A 244 8.65 5.62 6.04
CA GLU A 244 9.91 5.62 6.78
C GLU A 244 11.12 5.42 5.86
N SER A 245 10.99 4.56 4.83
CA SER A 245 12.06 4.36 3.85
C SER A 245 12.36 5.63 3.05
N TYR A 246 11.32 6.37 2.66
CA TYR A 246 11.47 7.66 1.99
C TYR A 246 12.05 8.74 2.92
N LEU A 247 11.43 8.94 4.08
CA LEU A 247 11.78 10.02 5.01
C LEU A 247 13.19 9.91 5.58
N LYS A 248 13.67 8.68 5.82
CA LYS A 248 14.99 8.37 6.39
C LYS A 248 16.01 7.90 5.34
N ASP A 249 15.67 7.96 4.05
CA ASP A 249 16.52 7.51 2.93
C ASP A 249 17.07 6.08 3.10
N LYS A 250 16.25 5.15 3.60
CA LYS A 250 16.69 3.80 3.98
C LYS A 250 17.03 2.89 2.80
N LYS A 251 16.64 3.25 1.57
CA LYS A 251 16.85 2.43 0.36
C LYS A 251 16.30 1.01 0.49
N ARG A 252 15.16 0.86 1.18
CA ARG A 252 14.53 -0.45 1.33
C ARG A 252 14.02 -0.97 0.00
N LEU A 253 14.28 -2.25 -0.26
CA LEU A 253 13.66 -2.98 -1.35
C LEU A 253 12.30 -3.50 -0.87
N LEU A 254 11.23 -2.95 -1.43
CA LEU A 254 9.85 -3.23 -1.03
C LEU A 254 9.00 -3.54 -2.27
N PRO A 255 8.16 -4.59 -2.25
CA PRO A 255 7.21 -4.82 -3.34
C PRO A 255 6.04 -3.84 -3.22
N CYS A 256 5.91 -2.95 -4.21
CA CYS A 256 4.91 -1.90 -4.25
C CYS A 256 4.30 -1.79 -5.63
N ALA A 257 3.07 -1.29 -5.75
CA ALA A 257 2.52 -0.90 -7.03
C ALA A 257 3.23 0.36 -7.53
N ALA A 258 4.17 0.18 -8.46
CA ALA A 258 4.99 1.24 -9.04
C ALA A 258 4.71 1.38 -10.53
N TYR A 259 4.93 2.59 -11.06
CA TYR A 259 4.79 2.85 -12.48
C TYR A 259 5.89 2.15 -13.28
N LEU A 260 5.49 1.39 -14.29
CA LEU A 260 6.38 0.70 -15.18
C LEU A 260 6.41 1.37 -16.57
N SER A 261 7.61 1.55 -17.10
CA SER A 261 7.88 2.16 -18.42
C SER A 261 8.64 1.22 -19.36
N GLY A 262 8.47 -0.08 -19.18
CA GLY A 262 9.13 -1.13 -19.96
C GLY A 262 9.60 -2.32 -19.12
N GLN A 263 9.80 -2.12 -17.83
CA GLN A 263 10.21 -3.18 -16.91
C GLN A 263 9.19 -4.33 -16.94
N TYR A 264 9.66 -5.56 -16.85
CA TYR A 264 8.84 -6.78 -16.97
C TYR A 264 8.04 -6.89 -18.30
N GLY A 265 8.34 -6.03 -19.30
CA GLY A 265 7.56 -5.91 -20.54
C GLY A 265 6.26 -5.10 -20.40
N VAL A 266 6.05 -4.44 -19.25
CA VAL A 266 4.85 -3.66 -18.93
C VAL A 266 5.11 -2.17 -19.14
N LYS A 267 4.17 -1.45 -19.76
CA LYS A 267 4.25 0.00 -20.01
C LYS A 267 2.99 0.70 -19.54
N ASP A 268 3.19 1.92 -19.06
CA ASP A 268 2.14 2.90 -18.75
C ASP A 268 1.11 2.45 -17.69
N MET A 269 1.55 1.60 -16.74
CA MET A 269 0.73 1.04 -15.69
C MET A 269 1.46 1.00 -14.34
N TYR A 270 0.70 0.99 -13.27
CA TYR A 270 1.15 0.65 -11.92
C TYR A 270 0.94 -0.84 -11.69
N VAL A 271 1.99 -1.55 -11.32
CA VAL A 271 1.94 -2.99 -11.01
C VAL A 271 2.85 -3.26 -9.81
N GLY A 272 2.47 -4.20 -8.96
CA GLY A 272 3.25 -4.65 -7.82
C GLY A 272 4.55 -5.33 -8.24
N VAL A 273 5.68 -4.66 -8.01
CA VAL A 273 7.03 -5.13 -8.32
C VAL A 273 8.00 -4.70 -7.22
N PRO A 274 9.17 -5.36 -7.06
CA PRO A 274 10.17 -4.94 -6.08
C PRO A 274 10.79 -3.61 -6.50
N VAL A 275 10.72 -2.62 -5.60
CA VAL A 275 11.29 -1.29 -5.84
C VAL A 275 12.16 -0.83 -4.67
N VAL A 276 13.18 -0.06 -4.97
CA VAL A 276 13.97 0.64 -3.96
C VAL A 276 13.31 1.98 -3.68
N ILE A 277 12.87 2.20 -2.44
CA ILE A 277 12.34 3.48 -1.97
C ILE A 277 13.43 4.20 -1.15
N GLY A 278 13.74 5.41 -1.58
CA GLY A 278 14.67 6.31 -0.89
C GLY A 278 14.19 7.77 -0.96
N ALA A 279 15.05 8.73 -0.63
CA ALA A 279 14.70 10.14 -0.56
C ALA A 279 14.21 10.75 -1.89
N LYS A 280 14.40 10.07 -3.02
CA LYS A 280 13.89 10.48 -4.34
C LYS A 280 12.61 9.74 -4.75
N GLY A 281 11.91 9.12 -3.79
CA GLY A 281 10.74 8.27 -4.06
C GLY A 281 11.13 6.87 -4.51
N VAL A 282 10.46 6.33 -5.53
CA VAL A 282 10.85 5.07 -6.18
C VAL A 282 12.08 5.33 -7.05
N GLU A 283 13.23 4.84 -6.62
CA GLU A 283 14.51 5.15 -7.28
C GLU A 283 14.91 4.08 -8.30
N ARG A 284 14.48 2.85 -8.11
CA ARG A 284 14.80 1.73 -8.99
C ARG A 284 13.75 0.64 -8.89
N VAL A 285 13.39 0.06 -10.02
CA VAL A 285 12.66 -1.22 -10.11
C VAL A 285 13.69 -2.34 -10.21
N MET A 286 13.54 -3.40 -9.42
CA MET A 286 14.32 -4.62 -9.56
C MET A 286 13.54 -5.59 -10.45
N GLU A 287 14.12 -5.99 -11.57
CA GLU A 287 13.54 -7.01 -12.44
C GLU A 287 14.05 -8.40 -12.02
N LEU A 288 13.12 -9.26 -11.61
CA LEU A 288 13.40 -10.65 -11.26
C LEU A 288 13.26 -11.55 -12.50
N GLU A 289 14.08 -12.55 -12.58
CA GLU A 289 13.95 -13.59 -13.60
C GLU A 289 12.84 -14.57 -13.20
N PHE A 290 11.79 -14.64 -14.00
CA PHE A 290 10.70 -15.57 -13.80
C PHE A 290 10.95 -16.88 -14.54
N ASN A 291 10.59 -18.01 -13.91
CA ASN A 291 10.37 -19.24 -14.65
C ASN A 291 9.03 -19.17 -15.43
N ALA A 292 8.75 -20.19 -16.25
CA ALA A 292 7.57 -20.19 -17.11
C ALA A 292 6.25 -20.02 -16.33
N SER A 293 6.10 -20.72 -15.21
CA SER A 293 4.89 -20.65 -14.37
C SER A 293 4.76 -19.29 -13.67
N GLU A 294 5.85 -18.75 -13.13
CA GLU A 294 5.85 -17.41 -12.50
C GLU A 294 5.53 -16.33 -13.53
N ARG A 295 6.03 -16.47 -14.75
CA ARG A 295 5.74 -15.56 -15.86
C ARG A 295 4.26 -15.60 -16.24
N GLU A 296 3.68 -16.77 -16.39
CA GLU A 296 2.26 -16.94 -16.69
C GLU A 296 1.37 -16.30 -15.60
N MET A 297 1.66 -16.56 -14.33
CA MET A 297 0.94 -15.95 -13.21
C MET A 297 1.06 -14.41 -13.22
N PHE A 298 2.26 -13.90 -13.47
CA PHE A 298 2.49 -12.46 -13.52
C PHE A 298 1.76 -11.80 -14.68
N ASP A 299 1.79 -12.38 -15.88
CA ASP A 299 1.12 -11.87 -17.07
C ASP A 299 -0.42 -11.87 -16.89
N LYS A 300 -0.97 -12.91 -16.26
CA LYS A 300 -2.38 -12.96 -15.87
C LYS A 300 -2.72 -11.81 -14.93
N SER A 301 -1.90 -11.59 -13.91
CA SER A 301 -2.08 -10.51 -12.93
C SER A 301 -2.02 -9.13 -13.58
N VAL A 302 -1.05 -8.89 -14.48
CA VAL A 302 -0.93 -7.65 -15.27
C VAL A 302 -2.16 -7.43 -16.14
N THR A 303 -2.70 -8.49 -16.74
CA THR A 303 -3.92 -8.41 -17.55
C THR A 303 -5.14 -7.98 -16.73
N ALA A 304 -5.27 -8.50 -15.49
CA ALA A 304 -6.33 -8.09 -14.57
C ALA A 304 -6.23 -6.60 -14.21
N VAL A 305 -5.01 -6.10 -13.91
CA VAL A 305 -4.77 -4.68 -13.64
C VAL A 305 -5.09 -3.82 -14.87
N ARG A 306 -4.69 -4.25 -16.07
CA ARG A 306 -4.99 -3.54 -17.33
C ARG A 306 -6.49 -3.38 -17.53
N THR A 307 -7.25 -4.45 -17.34
CA THR A 307 -8.72 -4.43 -17.43
C THR A 307 -9.34 -3.43 -16.45
N LEU A 308 -8.77 -3.30 -15.23
CA LEU A 308 -9.22 -2.30 -14.25
C LEU A 308 -8.96 -0.87 -14.72
N VAL A 309 -7.77 -0.60 -15.23
CA VAL A 309 -7.39 0.73 -15.73
C VAL A 309 -8.24 1.11 -16.95
N GLU A 310 -8.47 0.19 -17.88
CA GLU A 310 -9.35 0.41 -19.05
C GLU A 310 -10.80 0.72 -18.63
N ALA A 311 -11.32 0.04 -17.60
CA ALA A 311 -12.63 0.37 -17.02
C ALA A 311 -12.65 1.80 -16.44
N CYS A 312 -11.59 2.20 -15.72
CA CYS A 312 -11.48 3.57 -15.21
C CYS A 312 -11.44 4.62 -16.34
N GLN A 313 -10.72 4.35 -17.43
CA GLN A 313 -10.66 5.25 -18.59
C GLN A 313 -12.02 5.43 -19.29
N LYS A 314 -12.82 4.35 -19.35
CA LYS A 314 -14.18 4.38 -19.90
C LYS A 314 -15.14 5.17 -18.99
N ILE A 315 -15.04 5.00 -17.67
CA ILE A 315 -15.89 5.67 -16.67
C ILE A 315 -15.54 7.18 -16.60
N ALA A 316 -14.26 7.52 -16.63
CA ALA A 316 -13.77 8.89 -16.47
C ALA A 316 -12.75 9.26 -17.54
N PRO A 317 -13.17 9.49 -18.80
CA PRO A 317 -12.25 9.76 -19.95
C PRO A 317 -11.51 11.09 -19.82
N THR A 318 -11.95 11.99 -18.97
CA THR A 318 -11.35 13.31 -18.71
C THR A 318 -10.57 13.38 -17.41
N LEU A 319 -10.35 12.26 -16.73
CA LEU A 319 -9.67 12.21 -15.44
C LEU A 319 -8.28 12.87 -15.50
N GLY A 320 -8.04 13.84 -14.60
CA GLY A 320 -6.76 14.55 -14.50
C GLY A 320 -6.47 15.57 -15.62
N LYS A 321 -7.51 15.98 -16.39
CA LYS A 321 -7.41 17.02 -17.41
C LYS A 321 -7.79 18.39 -16.86
#